data_88fddadfd7caea4bf3b10a81f48edcc7
#
_entry.id   88fddadfd7caea4bf3b10a81f48edcc7
#
_cell.length_a   1.000
_cell.length_b   1.000
_cell.length_c   1.000
_cell.angle_alpha   90.00
_cell.angle_beta   90.00
_cell.angle_gamma   90.00
#
_symmetry.space_group_name_H-M   'P 1'
#
loop_
_entity.id
_entity.type
_entity.pdbx_description
1 polymer ?
#
loop_
_entity_poly.entity_id
_entity_poly.type
_entity_poly.pdbx_seq_one_letter_code
_entity_poly.pdbx_strand_id
1 'polypeptide(L)'
;METSYLKTLELDKIIARAAEGCVCKESREKLLALEPQCDPDEVRYALEQTDAINSLLIKNGSPRFGGVEGVSQLAARAVKGGVLSMGELLMVAGALRNFQNLVSWYGSSEHDALPTDDLFYALAPQPGLEQQISSAILAPDAMADTASHTLNDLRKKIRATENSIRDRLESMVRNMDTSKYLQESVVSIRNGRYVVPVKSEYRGEVSGIIHDVSSTGATVFVEPQAVVEANARILQYRAQEAQEIERILVAFTGQVAAIEPQFQYLSLIHISEPTRRSYI
;
A
#
# COMPACT_ATOMS: atom_id res chain seq x y z
N MET A 1 23.91 -21.56 28.46
CA MET A 1 24.62 -22.81 28.03
C MET A 1 25.61 -22.44 26.94
N GLU A 2 26.84 -22.96 27.02
CA GLU A 2 27.92 -22.56 26.11
C GLU A 2 27.60 -22.96 24.65
N THR A 3 27.63 -22.00 23.75
CA THR A 3 27.42 -22.18 22.28
C THR A 3 28.59 -22.94 21.60
N SER A 4 29.59 -23.41 22.37
CA SER A 4 30.78 -24.05 21.85
C SER A 4 30.52 -25.38 21.15
N TYR A 5 29.60 -26.21 21.67
CA TYR A 5 29.29 -27.51 21.07
C TYR A 5 28.47 -27.40 19.79
N LEU A 6 27.69 -26.33 19.62
CA LEU A 6 26.91 -26.07 18.39
C LEU A 6 27.85 -25.87 17.19
N LYS A 7 28.95 -25.17 17.38
CA LYS A 7 30.02 -25.01 16.37
C LYS A 7 30.77 -26.29 16.09
N THR A 8 31.04 -27.08 17.13
CA THR A 8 31.74 -28.39 16.99
C THR A 8 30.89 -29.37 16.18
N LEU A 9 29.57 -29.34 16.32
CA LEU A 9 28.62 -30.18 15.59
C LEU A 9 28.14 -29.54 14.25
N GLU A 10 28.71 -28.38 13.88
CA GLU A 10 28.38 -27.64 12.64
C GLU A 10 26.88 -27.29 12.48
N LEU A 11 26.13 -27.23 13.57
CA LEU A 11 24.72 -26.90 13.56
C LEU A 11 24.46 -25.50 13.00
N ASP A 12 25.34 -24.55 13.27
CA ASP A 12 25.33 -23.19 12.73
C ASP A 12 25.34 -23.18 11.19
N LYS A 13 26.09 -24.08 10.56
CA LYS A 13 26.13 -24.22 9.09
C LYS A 13 24.86 -24.81 8.53
N ILE A 14 24.27 -25.80 9.23
CA ILE A 14 22.99 -26.41 8.83
C ILE A 14 21.88 -25.38 8.89
N ILE A 15 21.78 -24.65 10.01
CA ILE A 15 20.78 -23.60 10.20
C ILE A 15 20.96 -22.48 9.16
N ALA A 16 22.20 -22.02 8.90
CA ALA A 16 22.47 -21.01 7.89
C ALA A 16 22.03 -21.45 6.49
N ARG A 17 22.31 -22.70 6.11
CA ARG A 17 21.89 -23.27 4.83
C ARG A 17 20.36 -23.40 4.72
N ALA A 18 19.69 -23.83 5.79
CA ALA A 18 18.22 -23.87 5.83
C ALA A 18 17.63 -22.46 5.71
N ALA A 19 18.25 -21.45 6.35
CA ALA A 19 17.83 -20.06 6.29
C ALA A 19 17.98 -19.41 4.90
N GLU A 20 18.84 -19.92 4.03
CA GLU A 20 18.91 -19.51 2.62
C GLU A 20 17.65 -19.85 1.82
N GLY A 21 16.92 -20.89 2.25
CA GLY A 21 15.64 -21.30 1.66
C GLY A 21 14.44 -20.47 2.08
N CYS A 22 14.56 -19.66 3.15
CA CYS A 22 13.45 -18.84 3.63
C CYS A 22 13.11 -17.72 2.65
N VAL A 23 11.82 -17.57 2.34
CA VAL A 23 11.31 -16.56 1.41
C VAL A 23 11.19 -15.19 2.07
N CYS A 24 10.92 -15.11 3.38
CA CYS A 24 10.81 -13.85 4.09
C CYS A 24 11.87 -13.67 5.17
N LYS A 25 12.20 -12.41 5.45
CA LYS A 25 13.24 -12.02 6.41
C LYS A 25 12.92 -12.49 7.83
N GLU A 26 11.67 -12.34 8.26
CA GLU A 26 11.21 -12.72 9.59
C GLU A 26 11.36 -14.24 9.85
N SER A 27 11.03 -15.07 8.86
CA SER A 27 11.23 -16.52 8.96
C SER A 27 12.71 -16.88 9.02
N ARG A 28 13.53 -16.20 8.22
CA ARG A 28 14.99 -16.36 8.24
C ARG A 28 15.58 -16.00 9.60
N GLU A 29 15.18 -14.88 10.18
CA GLU A 29 15.65 -14.45 11.51
C GLU A 29 15.24 -15.43 12.61
N LYS A 30 13.99 -15.93 12.57
CA LYS A 30 13.52 -16.96 13.51
C LYS A 30 14.29 -18.27 13.37
N LEU A 31 14.57 -18.71 12.14
CA LEU A 31 15.34 -19.93 11.90
C LEU A 31 16.80 -19.79 12.36
N LEU A 32 17.42 -18.62 12.13
CA LEU A 32 18.78 -18.34 12.61
C LEU A 32 18.87 -18.25 14.14
N ALA A 33 17.78 -17.93 14.81
CA ALA A 33 17.66 -17.89 16.26
C ALA A 33 17.22 -19.22 16.88
N LEU A 34 17.09 -20.29 16.05
CA LEU A 34 16.66 -21.60 16.53
C LEU A 34 17.71 -22.20 17.48
N GLU A 35 17.27 -22.59 18.67
CA GLU A 35 18.09 -23.29 19.65
C GLU A 35 17.66 -24.77 19.75
N PRO A 36 18.58 -25.69 20.05
CA PRO A 36 18.26 -27.09 20.27
C PRO A 36 17.30 -27.27 21.45
N GLN A 37 16.27 -28.04 21.23
CA GLN A 37 15.32 -28.46 22.26
C GLN A 37 15.73 -29.80 22.86
N CYS A 38 15.45 -29.98 24.16
CA CYS A 38 15.80 -31.20 24.88
C CYS A 38 14.58 -32.00 25.34
N ASP A 39 13.37 -31.44 25.23
CA ASP A 39 12.13 -32.16 25.53
C ASP A 39 11.78 -33.12 24.38
N PRO A 40 11.71 -34.43 24.64
CA PRO A 40 11.47 -35.41 23.58
C PRO A 40 10.10 -35.27 22.91
N ASP A 41 9.09 -34.80 23.64
CA ASP A 41 7.73 -34.67 23.10
C ASP A 41 7.62 -33.44 22.22
N GLU A 42 8.24 -32.30 22.60
CA GLU A 42 8.34 -31.10 21.77
C GLU A 42 9.12 -31.38 20.48
N VAL A 43 10.26 -32.08 20.58
CA VAL A 43 11.08 -32.44 19.41
C VAL A 43 10.29 -33.37 18.47
N ARG A 44 9.62 -34.38 19.01
CA ARG A 44 8.79 -35.28 18.18
C ARG A 44 7.68 -34.54 17.46
N TYR A 45 6.97 -33.67 18.16
CA TYR A 45 5.91 -32.86 17.58
C TYR A 45 6.39 -31.95 16.44
N ALA A 46 7.53 -31.26 16.62
CA ALA A 46 8.13 -30.42 15.59
C ALA A 46 8.58 -31.22 14.35
N LEU A 47 9.12 -32.45 14.55
CA LEU A 47 9.47 -33.35 13.45
C LEU A 47 8.23 -33.84 12.72
N GLU A 48 7.15 -34.21 13.42
CA GLU A 48 5.87 -34.60 12.83
C GLU A 48 5.23 -33.47 12.01
N GLN A 49 5.31 -32.23 12.49
CA GLN A 49 4.87 -31.05 11.71
C GLN A 49 5.69 -30.90 10.42
N THR A 50 7.00 -31.04 10.49
CA THR A 50 7.88 -30.93 9.31
C THR A 50 7.61 -32.02 8.30
N ASP A 51 7.42 -33.28 8.75
CA ASP A 51 7.13 -34.42 7.89
C ASP A 51 5.74 -34.31 7.24
N ALA A 52 4.75 -33.83 7.99
CA ALA A 52 3.40 -33.56 7.48
C ALA A 52 3.42 -32.54 6.33
N ILE A 53 4.13 -31.41 6.52
CA ILE A 53 4.26 -30.40 5.46
C ILE A 53 5.03 -30.95 4.26
N ASN A 54 6.11 -31.68 4.47
CA ASN A 54 6.89 -32.28 3.39
C ASN A 54 6.04 -33.25 2.56
N SER A 55 5.21 -34.07 3.21
CA SER A 55 4.27 -34.98 2.55
C SER A 55 3.25 -34.22 1.70
N LEU A 56 2.69 -33.11 2.22
CA LEU A 56 1.77 -32.25 1.47
C LEU A 56 2.46 -31.57 0.28
N LEU A 57 3.70 -31.11 0.43
CA LEU A 57 4.47 -30.52 -0.65
C LEU A 57 4.77 -31.51 -1.78
N ILE A 58 5.04 -32.77 -1.45
CA ILE A 58 5.25 -33.85 -2.43
C ILE A 58 3.95 -34.14 -3.18
N LYS A 59 2.81 -34.19 -2.46
CA LYS A 59 1.50 -34.51 -3.01
C LYS A 59 0.89 -33.39 -3.85
N ASN A 60 0.93 -32.15 -3.35
CA ASN A 60 0.19 -31.02 -3.91
C ASN A 60 1.08 -29.98 -4.62
N GLY A 61 2.39 -30.17 -4.60
CA GLY A 61 3.34 -29.16 -5.03
C GLY A 61 3.50 -28.03 -4.02
N SER A 62 4.42 -27.09 -4.29
CA SER A 62 4.70 -25.96 -3.40
C SER A 62 3.65 -24.86 -3.59
N PRO A 63 3.06 -24.33 -2.51
CA PRO A 63 2.21 -23.16 -2.60
C PRO A 63 3.05 -21.92 -2.95
N ARG A 64 2.39 -20.86 -3.42
CA ARG A 64 3.08 -19.59 -3.71
C ARG A 64 3.17 -18.76 -2.44
N PHE A 65 4.36 -18.66 -1.90
CA PHE A 65 4.69 -17.74 -0.80
C PHE A 65 5.31 -16.46 -1.38
N GLY A 66 4.56 -15.43 -1.64
CA GLY A 66 5.10 -14.19 -2.18
C GLY A 66 4.44 -12.95 -1.55
N GLY A 67 5.19 -11.81 -1.47
CA GLY A 67 4.62 -10.53 -1.09
C GLY A 67 4.18 -10.40 0.37
N VAL A 68 4.84 -11.10 1.29
CA VAL A 68 4.53 -11.08 2.74
C VAL A 68 5.61 -10.38 3.56
N GLU A 69 6.72 -9.95 2.92
CA GLU A 69 7.81 -9.27 3.62
C GLU A 69 7.35 -7.97 4.28
N GLY A 70 7.73 -7.79 5.55
CA GLY A 70 7.46 -6.58 6.33
C GLY A 70 6.01 -6.38 6.76
N VAL A 71 5.06 -7.24 6.36
CA VAL A 71 3.63 -7.02 6.65
C VAL A 71 3.32 -7.15 8.14
N SER A 72 3.99 -8.04 8.86
CA SER A 72 3.87 -8.15 10.32
C SER A 72 4.28 -6.87 11.03
N GLN A 73 5.33 -6.19 10.54
CA GLN A 73 5.76 -4.90 11.08
C GLN A 73 4.75 -3.78 10.79
N LEU A 74 4.13 -3.80 9.59
CA LEU A 74 3.06 -2.86 9.22
C LEU A 74 1.84 -3.05 10.13
N ALA A 75 1.41 -4.29 10.36
CA ALA A 75 0.30 -4.60 11.26
C ALA A 75 0.60 -4.18 12.70
N ALA A 76 1.81 -4.46 13.20
CA ALA A 76 2.24 -4.02 14.53
C ALA A 76 2.29 -2.47 14.65
N ARG A 77 2.66 -1.75 13.57
CA ARG A 77 2.60 -0.29 13.52
C ARG A 77 1.15 0.21 13.56
N ALA A 78 0.25 -0.45 12.85
CA ALA A 78 -1.18 -0.14 12.87
C ALA A 78 -1.77 -0.29 14.29
N VAL A 79 -1.43 -1.35 15.03
CA VAL A 79 -1.83 -1.54 16.43
C VAL A 79 -1.35 -0.40 17.32
N LYS A 80 -0.15 0.16 17.06
CA LYS A 80 0.39 1.31 17.79
C LYS A 80 -0.21 2.66 17.35
N GLY A 81 -1.22 2.65 16.48
CA GLY A 81 -1.90 3.86 16.01
C GLY A 81 -1.23 4.56 14.81
N GLY A 82 -0.22 3.93 14.20
CA GLY A 82 0.38 4.47 12.97
C GLY A 82 -0.52 4.22 11.76
N VAL A 83 -0.81 5.25 10.96
CA VAL A 83 -1.61 5.11 9.73
C VAL A 83 -0.77 4.50 8.62
N LEU A 84 -1.31 3.52 7.91
CA LEU A 84 -0.69 2.87 6.76
C LEU A 84 -0.97 3.69 5.48
N SER A 85 0.05 3.86 4.65
CA SER A 85 -0.07 4.45 3.32
C SER A 85 -0.81 3.53 2.34
N MET A 86 -1.22 4.06 1.18
CA MET A 86 -1.83 3.27 0.12
C MET A 86 -0.94 2.09 -0.32
N GLY A 87 0.35 2.34 -0.51
CA GLY A 87 1.30 1.28 -0.90
C GLY A 87 1.43 0.18 0.16
N GLU A 88 1.48 0.54 1.43
CA GLU A 88 1.55 -0.42 2.54
C GLU A 88 0.25 -1.23 2.69
N LEU A 89 -0.91 -0.61 2.48
CA LEU A 89 -2.18 -1.34 2.46
C LEU A 89 -2.27 -2.31 1.27
N LEU A 90 -1.72 -1.97 0.10
CA LEU A 90 -1.62 -2.92 -1.02
C LEU A 90 -0.71 -4.11 -0.69
N MET A 91 0.39 -3.91 0.07
CA MET A 91 1.21 -5.01 0.56
C MET A 91 0.42 -5.91 1.51
N VAL A 92 -0.36 -5.33 2.42
CA VAL A 92 -1.25 -6.07 3.31
C VAL A 92 -2.30 -6.86 2.51
N ALA A 93 -2.94 -6.27 1.51
CA ALA A 93 -3.89 -6.95 0.64
C ALA A 93 -3.24 -8.13 -0.10
N GLY A 94 -2.01 -7.98 -0.58
CA GLY A 94 -1.22 -9.07 -1.16
C GLY A 94 -0.99 -10.23 -0.19
N ALA A 95 -0.65 -9.93 1.06
CA ALA A 95 -0.48 -10.93 2.12
C ALA A 95 -1.80 -11.66 2.46
N LEU A 96 -2.91 -10.92 2.56
CA LEU A 96 -4.24 -11.53 2.80
C LEU A 96 -4.66 -12.47 1.67
N ARG A 97 -4.34 -12.12 0.42
CA ARG A 97 -4.54 -13.02 -0.74
C ARG A 97 -3.69 -14.27 -0.63
N ASN A 98 -2.46 -14.16 -0.15
CA ASN A 98 -1.61 -15.31 0.11
C ASN A 98 -2.16 -16.20 1.23
N PHE A 99 -2.71 -15.63 2.31
CA PHE A 99 -3.39 -16.43 3.35
C PHE A 99 -4.50 -17.28 2.76
N GLN A 100 -5.33 -16.69 1.91
CA GLN A 100 -6.40 -17.41 1.23
C GLN A 100 -5.87 -18.54 0.35
N ASN A 101 -4.80 -18.29 -0.40
CA ASN A 101 -4.15 -19.29 -1.24
C ASN A 101 -3.54 -20.43 -0.41
N LEU A 102 -2.90 -20.12 0.72
CA LEU A 102 -2.30 -21.11 1.62
C LEU A 102 -3.36 -22.01 2.27
N VAL A 103 -4.42 -21.43 2.80
CA VAL A 103 -5.53 -22.18 3.39
C VAL A 103 -6.21 -23.06 2.32
N SER A 104 -6.42 -22.52 1.11
CA SER A 104 -6.99 -23.28 0.00
C SER A 104 -6.07 -24.43 -0.45
N TRP A 105 -4.76 -24.20 -0.51
CA TRP A 105 -3.77 -25.23 -0.82
C TRP A 105 -3.75 -26.33 0.24
N TYR A 106 -3.75 -25.94 1.53
CA TYR A 106 -3.78 -26.89 2.64
C TYR A 106 -5.02 -27.76 2.62
N GLY A 107 -6.20 -27.19 2.41
CA GLY A 107 -7.47 -27.90 2.34
C GLY A 107 -7.75 -28.60 1.00
N SER A 108 -6.86 -28.49 0.00
CA SER A 108 -7.07 -29.10 -1.32
C SER A 108 -6.84 -30.61 -1.35
N SER A 109 -6.17 -31.18 -0.36
CA SER A 109 -6.03 -32.60 -0.17
C SER A 109 -6.87 -33.09 0.99
N GLU A 110 -7.58 -34.20 0.77
CA GLU A 110 -8.13 -34.98 1.87
C GLU A 110 -6.97 -35.56 2.69
N HIS A 111 -6.89 -35.18 3.94
CA HIS A 111 -5.96 -35.69 4.94
C HIS A 111 -6.69 -35.84 6.27
N ASP A 112 -6.28 -36.82 7.06
CA ASP A 112 -6.66 -36.90 8.46
C ASP A 112 -6.07 -35.73 9.24
N ALA A 113 -6.48 -35.54 10.49
CA ALA A 113 -5.95 -34.48 11.36
C ALA A 113 -4.42 -34.51 11.38
N LEU A 114 -3.79 -33.38 11.03
CA LEU A 114 -2.34 -33.20 10.97
C LEU A 114 -1.85 -32.32 12.11
N PRO A 115 -0.62 -32.52 12.60
CA PRO A 115 -0.02 -31.66 13.62
C PRO A 115 0.14 -30.18 13.18
N THR A 116 -0.10 -29.88 11.90
CA THR A 116 -0.02 -28.56 11.29
C THR A 116 -1.35 -27.85 11.16
N ASP A 117 -2.47 -28.52 11.49
CA ASP A 117 -3.82 -27.95 11.37
C ASP A 117 -3.96 -26.63 12.11
N ASP A 118 -3.45 -26.54 13.33
CA ASP A 118 -3.52 -25.33 14.14
C ASP A 118 -2.81 -24.15 13.48
N LEU A 119 -1.71 -24.37 12.75
CA LEU A 119 -0.97 -23.33 12.05
C LEU A 119 -1.74 -22.77 10.86
N PHE A 120 -2.34 -23.66 10.04
CA PHE A 120 -3.05 -23.25 8.84
C PHE A 120 -4.45 -22.70 9.13
N TYR A 121 -5.18 -23.29 10.08
CA TYR A 121 -6.50 -22.78 10.48
C TYR A 121 -6.43 -21.49 11.30
N ALA A 122 -5.28 -21.18 11.93
CA ALA A 122 -5.05 -19.88 12.53
C ALA A 122 -4.93 -18.75 11.50
N LEU A 123 -4.60 -19.06 10.23
CA LEU A 123 -4.69 -18.13 9.12
C LEU A 123 -6.16 -17.97 8.71
N ALA A 124 -6.91 -17.14 9.41
CA ALA A 124 -8.29 -16.86 9.04
C ALA A 124 -8.34 -15.94 7.80
N PRO A 125 -8.70 -16.44 6.59
CA PRO A 125 -8.75 -15.61 5.40
C PRO A 125 -9.73 -14.46 5.56
N GLN A 126 -9.33 -13.28 5.11
CA GLN A 126 -10.13 -12.05 5.15
C GLN A 126 -10.40 -11.54 3.72
N PRO A 127 -11.14 -12.32 2.87
CA PRO A 127 -11.36 -11.95 1.48
C PRO A 127 -12.12 -10.63 1.34
N GLY A 128 -12.98 -10.30 2.29
CA GLY A 128 -13.72 -9.04 2.31
C GLY A 128 -12.79 -7.84 2.47
N LEU A 129 -11.83 -7.89 3.39
CA LEU A 129 -10.86 -6.81 3.60
C LEU A 129 -9.89 -6.70 2.42
N GLU A 130 -9.37 -7.83 1.93
CA GLU A 130 -8.50 -7.87 0.74
C GLU A 130 -9.18 -7.19 -0.46
N GLN A 131 -10.43 -7.56 -0.75
CA GLN A 131 -11.18 -7.02 -1.86
C GLN A 131 -11.48 -5.53 -1.68
N GLN A 132 -11.85 -5.09 -0.48
CA GLN A 132 -12.09 -3.68 -0.18
C GLN A 132 -10.84 -2.83 -0.41
N ILE A 133 -9.68 -3.24 0.09
CA ILE A 133 -8.41 -2.53 -0.11
C ILE A 133 -8.06 -2.51 -1.60
N SER A 134 -8.08 -3.66 -2.29
CA SER A 134 -7.68 -3.78 -3.70
C SER A 134 -8.62 -3.03 -4.65
N SER A 135 -9.91 -2.89 -4.31
CA SER A 135 -10.86 -2.10 -5.11
C SER A 135 -10.77 -0.60 -4.84
N ALA A 136 -10.40 -0.20 -3.61
CA ALA A 136 -10.28 1.20 -3.23
C ALA A 136 -8.94 1.82 -3.61
N ILE A 137 -7.85 1.04 -3.62
CA ILE A 137 -6.49 1.51 -3.88
C ILE A 137 -5.98 0.88 -5.16
N LEU A 138 -5.80 1.71 -6.21
CA LEU A 138 -5.39 1.25 -7.55
C LEU A 138 -3.86 1.18 -7.70
N ALA A 139 -3.14 2.09 -7.02
CA ALA A 139 -1.69 2.18 -7.03
C ALA A 139 -1.19 2.84 -5.73
N PRO A 140 0.12 2.79 -5.40
CA PRO A 140 0.67 3.37 -4.18
C PRO A 140 0.37 4.86 -3.96
N ASP A 141 -0.01 5.57 -5.01
CA ASP A 141 -0.33 7.00 -5.03
C ASP A 141 -1.74 7.29 -5.61
N ALA A 142 -2.52 6.26 -5.91
CA ALA A 142 -3.82 6.41 -6.58
C ALA A 142 -4.95 5.65 -5.87
N MET A 143 -5.92 6.40 -5.38
CA MET A 143 -7.17 5.89 -4.83
C MET A 143 -8.30 5.98 -5.86
N ALA A 144 -9.11 4.93 -5.96
CA ALA A 144 -10.26 4.87 -6.87
C ALA A 144 -11.32 5.92 -6.50
N ASP A 145 -12.00 6.50 -7.50
CA ASP A 145 -13.14 7.40 -7.28
C ASP A 145 -14.25 6.70 -6.47
N THR A 146 -14.37 5.39 -6.65
CA THR A 146 -15.37 4.54 -6.03
C THR A 146 -15.02 4.11 -4.61
N ALA A 147 -13.85 4.50 -4.07
CA ALA A 147 -13.43 4.14 -2.71
C ALA A 147 -14.40 4.67 -1.63
N SER A 148 -15.04 5.82 -1.89
CA SER A 148 -16.19 6.28 -1.12
C SER A 148 -17.12 7.16 -1.98
N HIS A 149 -18.39 7.26 -1.57
CA HIS A 149 -19.35 8.17 -2.22
C HIS A 149 -18.88 9.63 -2.10
N THR A 150 -18.37 10.03 -0.94
CA THR A 150 -17.85 11.39 -0.68
C THR A 150 -16.69 11.73 -1.62
N LEU A 151 -15.72 10.81 -1.78
CA LEU A 151 -14.58 11.00 -2.67
C LEU A 151 -15.02 11.17 -4.13
N ASN A 152 -15.93 10.34 -4.59
CA ASN A 152 -16.50 10.43 -5.94
C ASN A 152 -17.17 11.80 -6.18
N ASP A 153 -17.99 12.26 -5.24
CA ASP A 153 -18.69 13.53 -5.36
C ASP A 153 -17.72 14.73 -5.34
N LEU A 154 -16.71 14.70 -4.47
CA LEU A 154 -15.68 15.73 -4.43
C LEU A 154 -14.93 15.81 -5.75
N ARG A 155 -14.50 14.69 -6.31
CA ARG A 155 -13.78 14.62 -7.59
C ARG A 155 -14.66 15.08 -8.77
N LYS A 156 -15.96 14.74 -8.75
CA LYS A 156 -16.91 15.28 -9.75
C LYS A 156 -17.03 16.81 -9.64
N LYS A 157 -17.13 17.34 -8.41
CA LYS A 157 -17.19 18.80 -8.18
C LYS A 157 -15.91 19.49 -8.63
N ILE A 158 -14.74 18.91 -8.35
CA ILE A 158 -13.45 19.43 -8.82
C ILE A 158 -13.45 19.51 -10.35
N ARG A 159 -13.68 18.39 -11.04
CA ARG A 159 -13.72 18.33 -12.51
C ARG A 159 -14.71 19.31 -13.14
N ALA A 160 -15.91 19.38 -12.59
CA ALA A 160 -16.92 20.32 -13.09
C ALA A 160 -16.50 21.79 -12.92
N THR A 161 -15.89 22.11 -11.78
CA THR A 161 -15.40 23.47 -11.51
C THR A 161 -14.19 23.81 -12.38
N GLU A 162 -13.26 22.88 -12.57
CA GLU A 162 -12.10 23.02 -13.47
C GLU A 162 -12.53 23.28 -14.91
N ASN A 163 -13.49 22.52 -15.42
CA ASN A 163 -14.04 22.74 -16.75
C ASN A 163 -14.70 24.12 -16.87
N SER A 164 -15.51 24.52 -15.90
CA SER A 164 -16.13 25.86 -15.90
C SER A 164 -15.10 27.00 -15.88
N ILE A 165 -13.99 26.84 -15.13
CA ILE A 165 -12.90 27.82 -15.14
C ILE A 165 -12.24 27.86 -16.50
N ARG A 166 -11.92 26.70 -17.06
CA ARG A 166 -11.28 26.60 -18.38
C ARG A 166 -12.11 27.27 -19.45
N ASP A 167 -13.42 26.97 -19.52
CA ASP A 167 -14.34 27.56 -20.51
C ASP A 167 -14.34 29.11 -20.39
N ARG A 168 -14.42 29.64 -19.16
CA ARG A 168 -14.39 31.08 -18.92
C ARG A 168 -13.07 31.73 -19.33
N LEU A 169 -11.95 31.11 -18.97
CA LEU A 169 -10.63 31.65 -19.32
C LEU A 169 -10.33 31.51 -20.80
N GLU A 170 -10.72 30.43 -21.45
CA GLU A 170 -10.60 30.30 -22.92
C GLU A 170 -11.45 31.33 -23.66
N SER A 171 -12.66 31.59 -23.19
CA SER A 171 -13.48 32.67 -23.76
C SER A 171 -12.79 34.03 -23.60
N MET A 172 -12.20 34.32 -22.45
CA MET A 172 -11.45 35.53 -22.19
C MET A 172 -10.19 35.67 -23.07
N VAL A 173 -9.46 34.59 -23.25
CA VAL A 173 -8.23 34.53 -24.05
C VAL A 173 -8.51 34.70 -25.54
N ARG A 174 -9.66 34.22 -26.04
CA ARG A 174 -10.10 34.35 -27.43
C ARG A 174 -10.70 35.71 -27.76
N ASN A 175 -11.08 36.50 -26.75
CA ASN A 175 -11.61 37.81 -26.95
C ASN A 175 -10.52 38.79 -27.47
N MET A 176 -10.75 39.44 -28.61
CA MET A 176 -9.80 40.35 -29.23
C MET A 176 -9.39 41.52 -28.33
N ASP A 177 -10.28 41.98 -27.47
CA ASP A 177 -9.99 43.12 -26.58
C ASP A 177 -9.05 42.73 -25.43
N THR A 178 -9.06 41.48 -24.97
CA THR A 178 -8.21 41.00 -23.87
C THR A 178 -6.97 40.32 -24.37
N SER A 179 -6.99 39.66 -25.53
CA SER A 179 -5.84 38.89 -26.06
C SER A 179 -4.58 39.76 -26.28
N LYS A 180 -4.73 41.05 -26.61
CA LYS A 180 -3.60 41.96 -26.76
C LYS A 180 -2.80 42.20 -25.50
N TYR A 181 -3.40 42.02 -24.33
CA TYR A 181 -2.78 42.19 -23.02
C TYR A 181 -2.02 40.95 -22.57
N LEU A 182 -2.35 39.77 -23.16
CA LEU A 182 -1.75 38.52 -22.78
C LEU A 182 -0.37 38.32 -23.44
N GLN A 183 0.54 37.71 -22.69
CA GLN A 183 1.85 37.30 -23.20
C GLN A 183 1.69 36.10 -24.16
N GLU A 184 0.84 35.15 -23.77
CA GLU A 184 0.47 33.96 -24.53
C GLU A 184 -1.02 33.70 -24.35
N SER A 185 -1.66 33.18 -25.41
CA SER A 185 -3.10 32.85 -25.39
C SER A 185 -3.36 31.47 -24.76
N VAL A 186 -2.80 31.25 -23.55
CA VAL A 186 -2.89 29.96 -22.83
C VAL A 186 -3.36 30.17 -21.38
N VAL A 187 -4.03 29.17 -20.85
CA VAL A 187 -4.38 29.09 -19.43
C VAL A 187 -3.27 28.35 -18.71
N SER A 188 -2.77 28.87 -17.61
CA SER A 188 -1.71 28.30 -16.78
C SER A 188 -2.19 28.01 -15.38
N ILE A 189 -1.44 27.19 -14.64
CA ILE A 189 -1.69 26.95 -13.21
C ILE A 189 -0.48 27.49 -12.42
N ARG A 190 -0.75 28.32 -11.40
CA ARG A 190 0.24 28.79 -10.45
C ARG A 190 -0.31 28.67 -9.03
N ASN A 191 0.47 28.09 -8.12
CA ASN A 191 0.05 27.86 -6.74
C ASN A 191 -1.33 27.18 -6.60
N GLY A 192 -1.62 26.23 -7.51
CA GLY A 192 -2.88 25.49 -7.54
C GLY A 192 -4.08 26.29 -8.08
N ARG A 193 -3.87 27.49 -8.66
CA ARG A 193 -4.91 28.36 -9.23
C ARG A 193 -4.76 28.48 -10.73
N TYR A 194 -5.87 28.54 -11.42
CA TYR A 194 -5.91 28.84 -12.85
C TYR A 194 -5.72 30.34 -13.07
N VAL A 195 -4.74 30.70 -13.87
CA VAL A 195 -4.28 32.06 -14.15
C VAL A 195 -4.04 32.27 -15.64
N VAL A 196 -3.99 33.52 -16.06
CA VAL A 196 -3.59 33.92 -17.40
C VAL A 196 -2.28 34.70 -17.36
N PRO A 197 -1.34 34.45 -18.32
CA PRO A 197 -0.10 35.19 -18.40
C PRO A 197 -0.33 36.56 -19.08
N VAL A 198 -0.19 37.64 -18.32
CA VAL A 198 -0.38 39.02 -18.76
C VAL A 198 1.00 39.70 -18.93
N LYS A 199 1.20 40.46 -19.99
CA LYS A 199 2.40 41.30 -20.15
C LYS A 199 2.49 42.29 -18.99
N SER A 200 3.66 42.46 -18.40
CA SER A 200 3.86 43.25 -17.19
C SER A 200 3.39 44.72 -17.37
N GLU A 201 3.51 45.26 -18.58
CA GLU A 201 3.08 46.64 -18.95
C GLU A 201 1.52 46.78 -18.90
N TYR A 202 0.79 45.68 -19.09
CA TYR A 202 -0.69 45.69 -19.06
C TYR A 202 -1.29 45.08 -17.80
N ARG A 203 -0.51 44.96 -16.73
CA ARG A 203 -0.95 44.34 -15.46
C ARG A 203 -2.21 44.95 -14.85
N GLY A 204 -2.49 46.23 -15.15
CA GLY A 204 -3.67 46.94 -14.66
C GLY A 204 -4.92 46.80 -15.53
N GLU A 205 -4.79 46.25 -16.76
CA GLU A 205 -5.90 46.10 -17.71
C GLU A 205 -6.71 44.81 -17.50
N VAL A 206 -6.11 43.83 -16.85
CA VAL A 206 -6.79 42.57 -16.50
C VAL A 206 -7.13 42.60 -15.00
N SER A 207 -8.41 42.79 -14.71
CA SER A 207 -8.89 42.82 -13.32
C SER A 207 -8.74 41.41 -12.69
N GLY A 208 -7.99 41.33 -11.57
CA GLY A 208 -7.74 40.09 -10.87
C GLY A 208 -6.62 40.17 -9.83
N ILE A 209 -6.22 38.99 -9.37
CA ILE A 209 -5.18 38.84 -8.33
C ILE A 209 -3.89 38.32 -8.99
N ILE A 210 -2.74 38.98 -8.72
CA ILE A 210 -1.43 38.52 -9.18
C ILE A 210 -0.94 37.41 -8.24
N HIS A 211 -0.61 36.27 -8.78
CA HIS A 211 -0.12 35.10 -8.01
C HIS A 211 1.37 34.82 -8.23
N ASP A 212 1.91 35.25 -9.36
CA ASP A 212 3.30 34.98 -9.70
C ASP A 212 3.82 35.96 -10.73
N VAL A 213 5.14 36.09 -10.84
CA VAL A 213 5.84 36.92 -11.83
C VAL A 213 6.94 36.08 -12.45
N SER A 214 7.11 36.13 -13.78
CA SER A 214 8.21 35.41 -14.46
C SER A 214 9.57 35.89 -13.94
N SER A 215 10.59 35.02 -14.05
CA SER A 215 11.96 35.34 -13.60
C SER A 215 12.56 36.57 -14.27
N THR A 216 12.12 36.91 -15.47
CA THR A 216 12.54 38.13 -16.22
C THR A 216 11.71 39.37 -15.85
N GLY A 217 10.62 39.21 -15.08
CA GLY A 217 9.69 40.29 -14.79
C GLY A 217 8.77 40.73 -15.94
N ALA A 218 8.90 40.10 -17.11
CA ALA A 218 8.15 40.50 -18.32
C ALA A 218 6.68 40.01 -18.33
N THR A 219 6.35 39.02 -17.52
CA THR A 219 5.04 38.40 -17.46
C THR A 219 4.53 38.32 -16.01
N VAL A 220 3.31 38.74 -15.79
CA VAL A 220 2.58 38.54 -14.52
C VAL A 220 1.48 37.51 -14.70
N PHE A 221 1.35 36.57 -13.76
CA PHE A 221 0.33 35.55 -13.77
C PHE A 221 -0.86 36.03 -12.93
N VAL A 222 -1.93 36.40 -13.64
CA VAL A 222 -3.12 37.00 -13.03
C VAL A 222 -4.23 35.97 -12.94
N GLU A 223 -4.85 35.83 -11.76
CA GLU A 223 -6.11 35.15 -11.55
C GLU A 223 -7.24 36.15 -11.85
N PRO A 224 -7.96 36.03 -12.99
CA PRO A 224 -9.01 36.97 -13.31
C PRO A 224 -10.15 36.93 -12.29
N GLN A 225 -10.74 38.08 -12.00
CA GLN A 225 -11.84 38.24 -11.03
C GLN A 225 -12.99 37.26 -11.30
N ALA A 226 -13.26 36.95 -12.60
CA ALA A 226 -14.32 36.04 -13.01
C ALA A 226 -14.16 34.60 -12.51
N VAL A 227 -12.95 34.19 -12.11
CA VAL A 227 -12.66 32.81 -11.68
C VAL A 227 -12.13 32.70 -10.24
N VAL A 228 -11.95 33.81 -9.53
CA VAL A 228 -11.41 33.83 -8.14
C VAL A 228 -12.20 32.91 -7.21
N GLU A 229 -13.53 32.99 -7.19
CA GLU A 229 -14.36 32.14 -6.34
C GLU A 229 -14.27 30.66 -6.74
N ALA A 230 -14.26 30.38 -8.04
CA ALA A 230 -14.16 29.00 -8.52
C ALA A 230 -12.81 28.36 -8.18
N ASN A 231 -11.70 29.11 -8.33
CA ASN A 231 -10.38 28.67 -7.89
C ASN A 231 -10.34 28.42 -6.37
N ALA A 232 -10.95 29.29 -5.58
CA ALA A 232 -11.05 29.07 -4.13
C ALA A 232 -11.82 27.81 -3.77
N ARG A 233 -12.92 27.52 -4.49
CA ARG A 233 -13.69 26.26 -4.31
C ARG A 233 -12.87 25.03 -4.65
N ILE A 234 -12.09 25.04 -5.73
CA ILE A 234 -11.20 23.91 -6.08
C ILE A 234 -10.23 23.61 -4.94
N LEU A 235 -9.56 24.63 -4.37
CA LEU A 235 -8.65 24.44 -3.25
C LEU A 235 -9.37 23.84 -2.04
N GLN A 236 -10.57 24.31 -1.75
CA GLN A 236 -11.39 23.75 -0.67
C GLN A 236 -11.77 22.27 -0.94
N TYR A 237 -12.19 21.94 -2.16
CA TYR A 237 -12.54 20.55 -2.52
C TYR A 237 -11.33 19.64 -2.47
N ARG A 238 -10.15 20.09 -2.90
CA ARG A 238 -8.91 19.31 -2.81
C ARG A 238 -8.48 19.07 -1.36
N ALA A 239 -8.68 20.04 -0.48
CA ALA A 239 -8.44 19.87 0.96
C ALA A 239 -9.41 18.82 1.55
N GLN A 240 -10.69 18.87 1.17
CA GLN A 240 -11.69 17.88 1.60
C GLN A 240 -11.40 16.49 1.01
N GLU A 241 -10.92 16.41 -0.23
CA GLU A 241 -10.48 15.16 -0.86
C GLU A 241 -9.33 14.52 -0.08
N ALA A 242 -8.33 15.31 0.30
CA ALA A 242 -7.20 14.84 1.10
C ALA A 242 -7.66 14.31 2.48
N GLN A 243 -8.57 15.02 3.14
CA GLN A 243 -9.15 14.57 4.42
C GLN A 243 -9.95 13.27 4.27
N GLU A 244 -10.71 13.12 3.20
CA GLU A 244 -11.49 11.90 2.95
C GLU A 244 -10.58 10.72 2.65
N ILE A 245 -9.50 10.91 1.88
CA ILE A 245 -8.49 9.90 1.62
C ILE A 245 -7.85 9.45 2.96
N GLU A 246 -7.45 10.39 3.80
CA GLU A 246 -6.88 10.08 5.11
C GLU A 246 -7.87 9.28 5.97
N ARG A 247 -9.15 9.67 6.01
CA ARG A 247 -10.21 8.95 6.73
C ARG A 247 -10.33 7.50 6.25
N ILE A 248 -10.25 7.25 4.94
CA ILE A 248 -10.31 5.90 4.36
C ILE A 248 -9.08 5.09 4.78
N LEU A 249 -7.89 5.68 4.72
CA LEU A 249 -6.64 5.01 5.14
C LEU A 249 -6.66 4.65 6.63
N VAL A 250 -7.15 5.54 7.49
CA VAL A 250 -7.33 5.27 8.92
C VAL A 250 -8.31 4.11 9.15
N ALA A 251 -9.42 4.07 8.42
CA ALA A 251 -10.41 3.00 8.54
C ALA A 251 -9.83 1.63 8.15
N PHE A 252 -9.11 1.54 7.03
CA PHE A 252 -8.43 0.30 6.63
C PHE A 252 -7.32 -0.09 7.60
N THR A 253 -6.54 0.89 8.08
CA THR A 253 -5.50 0.65 9.08
C THR A 253 -6.08 0.05 10.36
N GLY A 254 -7.22 0.54 10.82
CA GLY A 254 -7.92 -0.02 11.98
C GLY A 254 -8.36 -1.47 11.76
N GLN A 255 -8.83 -1.82 10.56
CA GLN A 255 -9.18 -3.21 10.22
C GLN A 255 -7.95 -4.12 10.18
N VAL A 256 -6.81 -3.62 9.66
CA VAL A 256 -5.53 -4.36 9.66
C VAL A 256 -5.04 -4.57 11.10
N ALA A 257 -5.14 -3.57 11.96
CA ALA A 257 -4.77 -3.68 13.37
C ALA A 257 -5.57 -4.77 14.11
N ALA A 258 -6.86 -4.93 13.78
CA ALA A 258 -7.72 -5.93 14.40
C ALA A 258 -7.32 -7.39 14.06
N ILE A 259 -6.63 -7.60 12.95
CA ILE A 259 -6.18 -8.93 12.49
C ILE A 259 -4.66 -9.13 12.63
N GLU A 260 -3.95 -8.25 13.34
CA GLU A 260 -2.49 -8.33 13.52
C GLU A 260 -1.99 -9.70 13.94
N PRO A 261 -2.61 -10.43 14.90
CA PRO A 261 -2.11 -11.72 15.34
C PRO A 261 -1.96 -12.75 14.22
N GLN A 262 -2.78 -12.67 13.16
CA GLN A 262 -2.73 -13.60 12.03
C GLN A 262 -1.41 -13.49 11.23
N PHE A 263 -0.82 -12.30 11.16
CA PHE A 263 0.45 -12.09 10.46
C PHE A 263 1.64 -12.73 11.17
N GLN A 264 1.53 -13.02 12.48
CA GLN A 264 2.57 -13.72 13.22
C GLN A 264 2.63 -15.21 12.85
N TYR A 265 1.48 -15.86 12.63
CA TYR A 265 1.41 -17.27 12.22
C TYR A 265 2.01 -17.52 10.84
N LEU A 266 1.89 -16.56 9.93
CA LEU A 266 2.48 -16.67 8.60
C LEU A 266 3.99 -16.91 8.64
N SER A 267 4.71 -16.23 9.54
CA SER A 267 6.15 -16.41 9.68
C SER A 267 6.53 -17.79 10.22
N LEU A 268 5.66 -18.45 10.97
CA LEU A 268 5.86 -19.82 11.47
C LEU A 268 5.69 -20.86 10.35
N ILE A 269 4.69 -20.70 9.51
CA ILE A 269 4.45 -21.59 8.36
C ILE A 269 5.63 -21.55 7.39
N HIS A 270 6.22 -20.38 7.15
CA HIS A 270 7.40 -20.24 6.29
C HIS A 270 8.66 -20.93 6.85
N ILE A 271 8.78 -21.14 8.17
CA ILE A 271 9.91 -21.86 8.76
C ILE A 271 9.83 -23.35 8.45
N SER A 272 8.64 -23.88 8.34
CA SER A 272 8.41 -25.30 8.07
C SER A 272 8.72 -25.72 6.61
N GLU A 273 8.95 -24.77 5.69
CA GLU A 273 9.16 -25.04 4.25
C GLU A 273 10.62 -25.02 3.72
N PRO A 274 11.67 -24.62 4.45
CA PRO A 274 12.99 -24.36 3.87
C PRO A 274 13.72 -25.57 3.27
N THR A 275 13.20 -26.78 3.44
CA THR A 275 13.95 -28.01 3.15
C THR A 275 13.98 -28.41 1.67
N ARG A 276 13.12 -27.86 0.81
CA ARG A 276 12.94 -28.38 -0.56
C ARG A 276 14.00 -27.93 -1.57
N ARG A 277 14.62 -26.75 -1.41
CA ARG A 277 15.64 -26.25 -2.36
C ARG A 277 17.04 -26.81 -2.15
N SER A 278 17.28 -27.59 -1.08
CA SER A 278 18.60 -28.11 -0.75
C SER A 278 18.88 -29.53 -1.28
N TYR A 279 17.94 -30.15 -1.97
CA TYR A 279 18.05 -31.56 -2.44
C TYR A 279 17.92 -31.72 -3.96
N ILE A 280 18.19 -30.66 -4.77
CA ILE A 280 18.40 -30.81 -6.22
C ILE A 280 19.79 -30.30 -6.58
#